data_954e73dd343523d50e5af7fdc1015541
#
_entry.id   954e73dd343523d50e5af7fdc1015541
#
_cell.length_a   1.000
_cell.length_b   1.000
_cell.length_c   1.000
_cell.angle_alpha   90.00
_cell.angle_beta   90.00
_cell.angle_gamma   90.00
#
_symmetry.space_group_name_H-M   'P 1'
#
loop_
_entity.id
_entity.type
_entity.pdbx_description
1 polymer ?
#
loop_
_entity_poly.entity_id
_entity_poly.type
_entity_poly.pdbx_seq_one_letter_code
_entity_poly.pdbx_strand_id
1 'polypeptide(L)'
;MFNAAVLTVSDRCFRGERPDSAGPLVAELLKDAGYQVVQTAIVPDEQPRIEQILREIAGAGSVQLLLTTGGTGFSPRDVTPEATLAVCTRLTPGIPEAMRCASMGVTNRAMLSRAQAGIRHGTLIVNLPGSPKAARENLEAVLPALAHGLEMLSGRPADCAAESSAE
;
A
#
# COMPACT_ATOMS: atom_id res chain seq x y z
N MET A 1 9.09 -15.64 3.83
CA MET A 1 9.12 -14.63 2.75
C MET A 1 7.69 -14.43 2.29
N PHE A 2 7.22 -13.19 2.15
CA PHE A 2 5.86 -12.87 1.71
C PHE A 2 5.89 -12.38 0.26
N ASN A 3 4.89 -12.76 -0.52
CA ASN A 3 4.69 -12.23 -1.86
C ASN A 3 4.00 -10.87 -1.79
N ALA A 4 4.50 -9.94 -2.59
CA ALA A 4 3.94 -8.61 -2.71
C ALA A 4 3.58 -8.26 -4.16
N ALA A 5 2.61 -7.35 -4.30
CA ALA A 5 2.25 -6.72 -5.57
C ALA A 5 2.26 -5.19 -5.43
N VAL A 6 2.55 -4.50 -6.52
CA VAL A 6 2.52 -3.03 -6.58
C VAL A 6 1.61 -2.60 -7.73
N LEU A 7 0.64 -1.74 -7.40
CA LEU A 7 -0.32 -1.18 -8.35
C LEU A 7 -0.13 0.33 -8.44
N THR A 8 0.34 0.82 -9.56
CA THR A 8 0.40 2.27 -9.82
C THR A 8 -0.94 2.76 -10.37
N VAL A 9 -1.54 3.71 -9.67
CA VAL A 9 -2.79 4.36 -10.09
C VAL A 9 -2.46 5.73 -10.65
N SER A 10 -2.55 5.87 -11.97
CA SER A 10 -2.21 7.12 -12.66
C SER A 10 -2.70 7.13 -14.11
N ASP A 11 -3.62 8.02 -14.45
CA ASP A 11 -4.06 8.26 -15.82
C ASP A 11 -2.88 8.54 -16.77
N ARG A 12 -1.93 9.37 -16.34
CA ARG A 12 -0.79 9.79 -17.19
C ARG A 12 0.20 8.66 -17.43
N CYS A 13 0.49 7.85 -16.41
CA CYS A 13 1.35 6.68 -16.58
C CYS A 13 0.65 5.61 -17.43
N PHE A 14 -0.64 5.40 -17.21
CA PHE A 14 -1.43 4.43 -17.98
C PHE A 14 -1.49 4.77 -19.48
N ARG A 15 -1.60 6.06 -19.82
CA ARG A 15 -1.57 6.52 -21.22
C ARG A 15 -0.18 6.66 -21.82
N GLY A 16 0.88 6.38 -21.04
CA GLY A 16 2.27 6.53 -21.49
C GLY A 16 2.75 7.99 -21.63
N GLU A 17 2.00 8.95 -21.08
CA GLU A 17 2.34 10.38 -21.12
C GLU A 17 3.46 10.75 -20.12
N ARG A 18 3.69 9.89 -19.14
CA ARG A 18 4.72 10.03 -18.11
C ARG A 18 5.23 8.64 -17.71
N PRO A 19 6.55 8.45 -17.53
CA PRO A 19 7.07 7.21 -16.96
C PRO A 19 6.58 7.04 -15.51
N ASP A 20 6.30 5.79 -15.13
CA ASP A 20 6.06 5.45 -13.73
C ASP A 20 7.39 5.43 -12.97
N SER A 21 7.53 6.28 -11.99
CA SER A 21 8.72 6.36 -11.13
C SER A 21 8.44 5.90 -9.69
N ALA A 22 7.17 5.88 -9.29
CA ALA A 22 6.79 5.48 -7.93
C ALA A 22 6.65 3.96 -7.78
N GLY A 23 5.98 3.30 -8.74
CA GLY A 23 5.80 1.85 -8.71
C GLY A 23 7.11 1.07 -8.66
N PRO A 24 8.07 1.31 -9.58
CA PRO A 24 9.38 0.67 -9.54
C PRO A 24 10.15 0.93 -8.24
N LEU A 25 10.11 2.16 -7.71
CA LEU A 25 10.74 2.50 -6.43
C LEU A 25 10.15 1.70 -5.27
N VAL A 26 8.82 1.63 -5.19
CA VAL A 26 8.13 0.84 -4.15
C VAL A 26 8.47 -0.64 -4.27
N ALA A 27 8.54 -1.16 -5.50
CA ALA A 27 8.92 -2.56 -5.76
C ALA A 27 10.37 -2.85 -5.32
N GLU A 28 11.31 -1.92 -5.53
CA GLU A 28 12.69 -2.02 -5.07
C GLU A 28 12.77 -2.05 -3.54
N LEU A 29 12.12 -1.10 -2.86
CA LEU A 29 12.07 -1.04 -1.40
C LEU A 29 11.51 -2.33 -0.77
N LEU A 30 10.48 -2.92 -1.38
CA LEU A 30 9.93 -4.18 -0.93
C LEU A 30 10.93 -5.33 -1.08
N LYS A 31 11.67 -5.40 -2.19
CA LYS A 31 12.71 -6.42 -2.41
C LYS A 31 13.83 -6.30 -1.39
N ASP A 32 14.29 -5.07 -1.13
CA ASP A 32 15.34 -4.79 -0.14
C ASP A 32 14.90 -5.18 1.27
N ALA A 33 13.60 -5.08 1.56
CA ALA A 33 13.01 -5.52 2.83
C ALA A 33 12.66 -7.02 2.88
N GLY A 34 13.05 -7.82 1.87
CA GLY A 34 12.89 -9.27 1.86
C GLY A 34 11.53 -9.77 1.36
N TYR A 35 10.72 -8.93 0.70
CA TYR A 35 9.49 -9.35 0.03
C TYR A 35 9.78 -9.83 -1.40
N GLN A 36 9.01 -10.81 -1.86
CA GLN A 36 9.05 -11.23 -3.26
C GLN A 36 7.97 -10.45 -4.04
N VAL A 37 8.39 -9.47 -4.85
CA VAL A 37 7.46 -8.74 -5.73
C VAL A 37 7.15 -9.62 -6.93
N VAL A 38 5.94 -10.17 -6.94
CA VAL A 38 5.48 -11.14 -7.96
C VAL A 38 4.65 -10.49 -9.07
N GLN A 39 4.15 -9.28 -8.83
CA GLN A 39 3.31 -8.57 -9.80
C GLN A 39 3.46 -7.06 -9.66
N THR A 40 3.52 -6.38 -10.81
CA THR A 40 3.38 -4.92 -10.91
C THR A 40 2.40 -4.60 -12.03
N ALA A 41 1.58 -3.56 -11.85
CA ALA A 41 0.64 -3.10 -12.86
C ALA A 41 0.42 -1.60 -12.78
N ILE A 42 -0.06 -1.01 -13.88
CA ILE A 42 -0.48 0.40 -13.94
C ILE A 42 -1.95 0.43 -14.38
N VAL A 43 -2.77 1.19 -13.68
CA VAL A 43 -4.19 1.39 -14.00
C VAL A 43 -4.54 2.87 -14.05
N PRO A 44 -5.59 3.26 -14.80
CA PRO A 44 -6.08 4.63 -14.78
C PRO A 44 -6.75 4.96 -13.44
N ASP A 45 -6.93 6.26 -13.17
CA ASP A 45 -7.65 6.79 -12.00
C ASP A 45 -9.17 6.59 -12.16
N GLU A 46 -9.61 5.33 -12.25
CA GLU A 46 -11.00 4.89 -12.42
C GLU A 46 -11.36 3.89 -11.34
N GLN A 47 -12.27 4.27 -10.42
CA GLN A 47 -12.61 3.46 -9.27
C GLN A 47 -13.01 2.01 -9.64
N PRO A 48 -13.89 1.75 -10.62
CA PRO A 48 -14.26 0.37 -10.97
C PRO A 48 -13.07 -0.46 -11.46
N ARG A 49 -12.12 0.18 -12.18
CA ARG A 49 -10.93 -0.50 -12.69
C ARG A 49 -9.95 -0.83 -11.57
N ILE A 50 -9.76 0.10 -10.64
CA ILE A 50 -8.92 -0.12 -9.45
C ILE A 50 -9.52 -1.26 -8.61
N GLU A 51 -10.83 -1.21 -8.31
CA GLU A 51 -11.52 -2.26 -7.56
C GLU A 51 -11.37 -3.64 -8.19
N GLN A 52 -11.54 -3.72 -9.50
CA GLN A 52 -11.40 -4.97 -10.24
C GLN A 52 -10.01 -5.59 -10.01
N ILE A 53 -8.95 -4.84 -10.24
CA ILE A 53 -7.56 -5.33 -10.09
C ILE A 53 -7.24 -5.67 -8.62
N LEU A 54 -7.69 -4.85 -7.66
CA LEU A 54 -7.52 -5.15 -6.23
C LEU A 54 -8.20 -6.48 -5.86
N ARG A 55 -9.41 -6.74 -6.37
CA ARG A 55 -10.16 -7.98 -6.14
C ARG A 55 -9.48 -9.19 -6.80
N GLU A 56 -8.99 -9.04 -8.03
CA GLU A 56 -8.29 -10.09 -8.76
C GLU A 56 -7.01 -10.51 -8.03
N ILE A 57 -6.16 -9.56 -7.64
CA ILE A 57 -4.91 -9.83 -6.94
C ILE A 57 -5.16 -10.46 -5.57
N ALA A 58 -6.05 -9.86 -4.77
CA ALA A 58 -6.36 -10.38 -3.43
C ALA A 58 -7.11 -11.71 -3.47
N GLY A 59 -7.93 -11.93 -4.51
CA GLY A 59 -8.70 -13.17 -4.70
C GLY A 59 -7.87 -14.35 -5.16
N ALA A 60 -6.72 -14.11 -5.81
CA ALA A 60 -5.81 -15.17 -6.26
C ALA A 60 -5.12 -15.92 -5.11
N GLY A 61 -5.08 -15.34 -3.90
CA GLY A 61 -4.50 -15.96 -2.71
C GLY A 61 -2.96 -16.09 -2.71
N SER A 62 -2.29 -15.65 -3.78
CA SER A 62 -0.85 -15.74 -3.94
C SER A 62 -0.07 -14.52 -3.41
N VAL A 63 -0.76 -13.41 -3.11
CA VAL A 63 -0.17 -12.15 -2.65
C VAL A 63 -0.65 -11.84 -1.23
N GLN A 64 0.29 -11.59 -0.31
CA GLN A 64 -0.01 -11.23 1.07
C GLN A 64 0.02 -9.73 1.31
N LEU A 65 0.80 -8.98 0.52
CA LEU A 65 0.90 -7.52 0.60
C LEU A 65 0.65 -6.88 -0.77
N LEU A 66 -0.36 -6.02 -0.86
CA LEU A 66 -0.67 -5.25 -2.07
C LEU A 66 -0.54 -3.76 -1.75
N LEU A 67 0.47 -3.12 -2.34
CA LEU A 67 0.67 -1.68 -2.21
C LEU A 67 0.12 -0.98 -3.46
N THR A 68 -0.68 0.06 -3.27
CA THR A 68 -1.02 0.98 -4.36
C THR A 68 -0.21 2.25 -4.22
N THR A 69 0.10 2.93 -5.32
CA THR A 69 0.73 4.26 -5.30
C THR A 69 -0.01 5.19 -6.25
N GLY A 70 -0.45 6.35 -5.74
CA GLY A 70 -1.20 7.35 -6.48
C GLY A 70 -2.70 7.41 -6.14
N GLY A 71 -3.36 8.47 -6.60
CA GLY A 71 -4.80 8.69 -6.46
C GLY A 71 -5.30 8.85 -5.02
N THR A 72 -4.48 9.39 -4.09
CA THR A 72 -4.81 9.48 -2.65
C THR A 72 -5.04 10.91 -2.15
N GLY A 73 -5.05 11.90 -3.02
CA GLY A 73 -5.22 13.32 -2.66
C GLY A 73 -6.66 13.82 -2.81
N PHE A 74 -6.81 15.11 -3.13
CA PHE A 74 -8.10 15.80 -3.21
C PHE A 74 -8.56 16.07 -4.66
N SER A 75 -7.80 15.62 -5.66
CA SER A 75 -8.26 15.74 -7.04
C SER A 75 -9.55 14.94 -7.24
N PRO A 76 -10.50 15.40 -8.07
CA PRO A 76 -11.70 14.62 -8.41
C PRO A 76 -11.41 13.24 -9.02
N ARG A 77 -10.20 13.05 -9.56
CA ARG A 77 -9.74 11.76 -10.09
C ARG A 77 -9.05 10.88 -9.04
N ASP A 78 -8.77 11.41 -7.85
CA ASP A 78 -8.16 10.62 -6.76
C ASP A 78 -9.23 9.76 -6.09
N VAL A 79 -9.36 8.52 -6.52
CA VAL A 79 -10.40 7.56 -6.07
C VAL A 79 -9.83 6.25 -5.53
N THR A 80 -8.51 6.18 -5.32
CA THR A 80 -7.85 4.99 -4.78
C THR A 80 -8.36 4.63 -3.37
N PRO A 81 -8.58 5.58 -2.45
CA PRO A 81 -9.14 5.29 -1.13
C PRO A 81 -10.53 4.66 -1.20
N GLU A 82 -11.40 5.19 -2.05
CA GLU A 82 -12.76 4.71 -2.24
C GLU A 82 -12.76 3.28 -2.79
N ALA A 83 -11.92 3.01 -3.80
CA ALA A 83 -11.76 1.67 -4.35
C ALA A 83 -11.25 0.67 -3.28
N THR A 84 -10.30 1.09 -2.45
CA THR A 84 -9.76 0.26 -1.37
C THR A 84 -10.82 -0.05 -0.32
N LEU A 85 -11.60 0.94 0.11
CA LEU A 85 -12.71 0.77 1.05
C LEU A 85 -13.78 -0.19 0.50
N ALA A 86 -14.11 -0.10 -0.80
CA ALA A 86 -15.09 -0.97 -1.44
C ALA A 86 -14.63 -2.44 -1.57
N VAL A 87 -13.32 -2.68 -1.51
CA VAL A 87 -12.72 -4.01 -1.68
C VAL A 87 -12.43 -4.68 -0.33
N CYS A 88 -11.96 -3.93 0.65
CA CYS A 88 -11.55 -4.45 1.94
C CYS A 88 -12.75 -4.89 2.79
N THR A 89 -12.62 -6.03 3.48
CA THR A 89 -13.62 -6.54 4.41
C THR A 89 -13.36 -6.12 5.85
N ARG A 90 -12.12 -5.77 6.18
CA ARG A 90 -11.69 -5.23 7.47
C ARG A 90 -10.72 -4.08 7.22
N LEU A 91 -10.85 -2.99 7.96
CA LEU A 91 -9.95 -1.84 7.86
C LEU A 91 -8.82 -1.94 8.88
N THR A 92 -7.66 -1.37 8.53
CA THR A 92 -6.47 -1.28 9.38
C THR A 92 -6.04 0.19 9.50
N PRO A 93 -6.82 1.04 10.21
CA PRO A 93 -6.66 2.49 10.21
C PRO A 93 -5.32 2.94 10.78
N GLY A 94 -4.71 2.17 11.69
CA GLY A 94 -3.42 2.50 12.29
C GLY A 94 -2.28 2.63 11.27
N ILE A 95 -2.30 1.91 10.16
CA ILE A 95 -1.27 2.02 9.12
C ILE A 95 -1.29 3.40 8.45
N PRO A 96 -2.40 3.88 7.84
CA PRO A 96 -2.43 5.20 7.24
C PRO A 96 -2.32 6.34 8.27
N GLU A 97 -2.72 6.14 9.51
CA GLU A 97 -2.48 7.08 10.62
C GLU A 97 -0.99 7.25 10.90
N ALA A 98 -0.24 6.14 11.03
CA ALA A 98 1.21 6.16 11.22
C ALA A 98 1.94 6.83 10.05
N MET A 99 1.53 6.55 8.81
CA MET A 99 2.05 7.19 7.61
C MET A 99 1.86 8.72 7.64
N ARG A 100 0.65 9.18 7.95
CA ARG A 100 0.36 10.61 8.09
C ARG A 100 1.13 11.25 9.23
N CYS A 101 1.20 10.59 10.38
CA CYS A 101 1.94 11.08 11.55
C CYS A 101 3.43 11.28 11.21
N ALA A 102 4.08 10.29 10.61
CA ALA A 102 5.48 10.39 10.19
C ALA A 102 5.68 11.52 9.18
N SER A 103 4.80 11.63 8.18
CA SER A 103 4.90 12.66 7.13
C SER A 103 4.60 14.07 7.62
N MET A 104 3.85 14.26 8.72
CA MET A 104 3.62 15.58 9.34
C MET A 104 4.92 16.21 9.87
N GLY A 105 5.91 15.40 10.22
CA GLY A 105 7.25 15.90 10.56
C GLY A 105 8.03 16.48 9.36
N VAL A 106 7.62 16.15 8.14
CA VAL A 106 8.24 16.63 6.89
C VAL A 106 7.43 17.78 6.27
N THR A 107 6.11 17.65 6.25
CA THR A 107 5.21 18.65 5.65
C THR A 107 3.81 18.57 6.24
N ASN A 108 3.21 19.74 6.50
CA ASN A 108 1.81 19.82 6.93
C ASN A 108 0.81 19.33 5.86
N ARG A 109 1.21 19.27 4.58
CA ARG A 109 0.36 18.72 3.50
C ARG A 109 0.07 17.23 3.66
N ALA A 110 0.79 16.53 4.52
CA ALA A 110 0.53 15.13 4.84
C ALA A 110 -0.90 14.90 5.36
N MET A 111 -1.50 15.90 6.05
CA MET A 111 -2.90 15.84 6.53
C MET A 111 -3.93 15.72 5.39
N LEU A 112 -3.56 16.06 4.15
CA LEU A 112 -4.42 15.97 2.98
C LEU A 112 -4.44 14.57 2.36
N SER A 113 -3.62 13.66 2.86
CA SER A 113 -3.64 12.26 2.41
C SER A 113 -4.90 11.55 2.89
N ARG A 114 -5.70 11.04 1.95
CA ARG A 114 -6.88 10.21 2.22
C ARG A 114 -6.58 8.71 2.15
N ALA A 115 -5.28 8.35 2.13
CA ALA A 115 -4.84 6.96 2.07
C ALA A 115 -5.57 6.06 3.08
N GLN A 116 -5.91 4.87 2.65
CA GLN A 116 -6.56 3.82 3.42
C GLN A 116 -5.71 2.56 3.45
N ALA A 117 -5.97 1.71 4.43
CA ALA A 117 -5.44 0.36 4.45
C ALA A 117 -6.49 -0.61 5.01
N GLY A 118 -6.45 -1.84 4.53
CA GLY A 118 -7.39 -2.86 4.97
C GLY A 118 -7.05 -4.24 4.44
N ILE A 119 -7.82 -5.21 4.86
CA ILE A 119 -7.62 -6.63 4.59
C ILE A 119 -8.76 -7.15 3.71
N ARG A 120 -8.38 -7.90 2.69
CA ARG A 120 -9.28 -8.75 1.92
C ARG A 120 -8.72 -10.16 1.86
N HIS A 121 -9.47 -11.15 2.34
CA HIS A 121 -8.98 -12.53 2.49
C HIS A 121 -7.66 -12.57 3.28
N GLY A 122 -6.60 -13.10 2.68
CA GLY A 122 -5.24 -13.14 3.24
C GLY A 122 -4.30 -12.04 2.75
N THR A 123 -4.83 -10.97 2.13
CA THR A 123 -4.05 -9.88 1.56
C THR A 123 -4.27 -8.58 2.35
N LEU A 124 -3.19 -7.98 2.81
CA LEU A 124 -3.17 -6.60 3.32
C LEU A 124 -3.00 -5.64 2.13
N ILE A 125 -3.90 -4.68 2.00
CA ILE A 125 -3.88 -3.63 0.96
C ILE A 125 -3.56 -2.30 1.64
N VAL A 126 -2.56 -1.56 1.13
CA VAL A 126 -2.15 -0.26 1.67
C VAL A 126 -1.97 0.75 0.54
N ASN A 127 -2.58 1.92 0.69
CA ASN A 127 -2.41 3.02 -0.27
C ASN A 127 -1.21 3.89 0.10
N LEU A 128 -0.31 4.10 -0.88
CA LEU A 128 0.80 5.04 -0.77
C LEU A 128 0.56 6.27 -1.65
N PRO A 129 1.19 7.42 -1.33
CA PRO A 129 1.14 8.61 -2.18
C PRO A 129 1.73 8.36 -3.56
N GLY A 130 1.33 9.15 -4.56
CA GLY A 130 1.83 9.04 -5.94
C GLY A 130 3.21 9.68 -6.17
N SER A 131 3.70 10.53 -5.26
CA SER A 131 5.06 11.09 -5.33
C SER A 131 6.07 10.03 -4.89
N PRO A 132 7.14 9.75 -5.67
CA PRO A 132 8.15 8.76 -5.29
C PRO A 132 8.77 9.03 -3.92
N LYS A 133 9.10 10.29 -3.63
CA LYS A 133 9.63 10.70 -2.33
C LYS A 133 8.66 10.37 -1.20
N ALA A 134 7.40 10.80 -1.33
CA ALA A 134 6.40 10.57 -0.30
C ALA A 134 6.03 9.09 -0.18
N ALA A 135 6.01 8.32 -1.28
CA ALA A 135 5.79 6.88 -1.25
C ALA A 135 6.88 6.16 -0.47
N ARG A 136 8.17 6.53 -0.69
CA ARG A 136 9.30 6.02 0.09
C ARG A 136 9.13 6.32 1.58
N GLU A 137 8.97 7.61 1.93
CA GLU A 137 8.89 8.06 3.33
C GLU A 137 7.73 7.37 4.07
N ASN A 138 6.57 7.23 3.43
CA ASN A 138 5.40 6.57 4.00
C ASN A 138 5.61 5.06 4.15
N LEU A 139 6.20 4.40 3.14
CA LEU A 139 6.47 2.97 3.22
C LEU A 139 7.50 2.66 4.31
N GLU A 140 8.61 3.38 4.34
CA GLU A 140 9.66 3.20 5.36
C GLU A 140 9.13 3.36 6.79
N ALA A 141 8.17 4.27 7.00
CA ALA A 141 7.57 4.49 8.32
C ALA A 141 6.76 3.29 8.84
N VAL A 142 6.16 2.49 7.96
CA VAL A 142 5.28 1.38 8.35
C VAL A 142 5.85 0.00 8.07
N LEU A 143 6.81 -0.10 7.17
CA LEU A 143 7.39 -1.35 6.69
C LEU A 143 7.86 -2.30 7.80
N PRO A 144 8.50 -1.82 8.89
CA PRO A 144 8.91 -2.69 9.99
C PRO A 144 7.74 -3.45 10.65
N ALA A 145 6.56 -2.82 10.74
CA ALA A 145 5.39 -3.43 11.35
C ALA A 145 4.62 -4.37 10.40
N LEU A 146 4.77 -4.20 9.07
CA LEU A 146 3.99 -4.96 8.09
C LEU A 146 4.28 -6.46 8.14
N ALA A 147 5.54 -6.86 8.32
CA ALA A 147 5.94 -8.26 8.37
C ALA A 147 5.21 -9.00 9.51
N HIS A 148 5.20 -8.42 10.71
CA HIS A 148 4.49 -8.97 11.86
C HIS A 148 2.97 -9.06 11.62
N GLY A 149 2.36 -8.00 11.06
CA GLY A 149 0.95 -8.00 10.68
C GLY A 149 0.59 -9.11 9.68
N LEU A 150 1.45 -9.39 8.71
CA LEU A 150 1.26 -10.44 7.73
C LEU A 150 1.43 -11.85 8.34
N GLU A 151 2.32 -12.02 9.32
CA GLU A 151 2.44 -13.26 10.08
C GLU A 151 1.15 -13.56 10.83
N MET A 152 0.61 -12.58 11.57
CA MET A 152 -0.69 -12.71 12.24
C MET A 152 -1.80 -13.02 11.24
N LEU A 153 -1.84 -12.36 10.09
CA LEU A 153 -2.85 -12.57 9.05
C LEU A 153 -2.77 -13.98 8.44
N SER A 154 -1.57 -14.56 8.37
CA SER A 154 -1.36 -15.94 7.88
C SER A 154 -1.77 -17.03 8.87
N GLY A 155 -2.24 -16.66 10.08
CA GLY A 155 -2.59 -17.59 11.16
C GLY A 155 -1.36 -18.28 11.79
N ARG A 156 -0.14 -17.81 11.52
CA ARG A 156 1.06 -18.29 12.23
C ARG A 156 1.07 -17.70 13.64
N PRO A 157 1.49 -18.46 14.66
CA PRO A 157 1.64 -17.91 16.00
C PRO A 157 2.68 -16.79 15.96
N ALA A 158 2.25 -15.55 16.12
CA ALA A 158 3.13 -14.43 16.31
C ALA A 158 3.25 -14.21 17.82
N ASP A 159 4.46 -14.34 18.34
CA ASP A 159 4.72 -14.08 19.75
C ASP A 159 4.79 -12.56 19.98
N CYS A 160 3.62 -11.96 20.24
CA CYS A 160 3.49 -10.51 20.46
C CYS A 160 4.22 -10.03 21.73
N ALA A 161 4.75 -10.93 22.56
CA ALA A 161 5.40 -10.61 23.82
C ALA A 161 6.94 -10.51 23.70
N ALA A 162 7.55 -10.92 22.58
CA ALA A 162 9.01 -11.06 22.47
C ALA A 162 9.77 -9.76 22.15
N GLU A 163 9.09 -8.67 21.77
CA GLU A 163 9.76 -7.42 21.34
C GLU A 163 9.87 -6.32 22.42
N SER A 164 9.50 -6.58 23.66
CA SER A 164 9.57 -5.57 24.75
C SER A 164 10.85 -5.55 25.56
N SER A 165 11.94 -6.16 25.10
CA SER A 165 13.22 -6.21 25.83
C SER A 165 14.42 -5.81 24.96
N ALA A 166 14.36 -4.60 24.39
CA ALA A 166 15.56 -3.89 23.94
C ALA A 166 15.43 -2.43 24.38
N GLU A 167 15.88 -2.14 25.61
CA GLU A 167 16.31 -0.83 26.06
C GLU A 167 17.61 -0.42 25.36
#